data_ae497b38a7a2851d032983a6d45b7f36
#
_entry.id   ae497b38a7a2851d032983a6d45b7f36
#
_cell.length_a   1.000
_cell.length_b   1.000
_cell.length_c   1.000
_cell.angle_alpha   90.00
_cell.angle_beta   90.00
_cell.angle_gamma   90.00
#
_symmetry.space_group_name_H-M   'P 1'
#
loop_
_entity.id
_entity.type
_entity.pdbx_description
1 polymer ?
#
loop_
_entity_poly.entity_id
_entity_poly.type
_entity_poly.pdbx_seq_one_letter_code
_entity_poly.pdbx_strand_id
1 'polypeptide(L)'
;MMTFIPVFLFAAQKPVTEAAQGTFSGDYVIYRDYSWKAPTWIGFLYYNDETYGAFIHTQTPEKTSTVSILFSGKIEKGQLVLTGQQIISSITPDDTFGVNYLMSLLPKLYELKTLPRAGKAPFGTATVRKQMEEFGGAAALDFQSFIPLFHLKTITGANKETALELIEIGSINGNGESVFYGYSPAEPKQDENTFSFDKTAKKETINVSGISLHLDSQWTKIADNSFLCGNTAFLTVSTVNLPPAESGNQLSASERLIRLLTASSPYVKTLLPYTIAEGTPSAFTLTQSVYDIESKKISKDIKRCIKNKDGSFTIISLTVNSYAYSAAQAYFNGLF
;
A
#
# COMPACT_ATOMS: atom_id res chain seq x y z
N MET A 1 21.60 -21.20 -0.32
CA MET A 1 20.16 -20.96 -0.46
C MET A 1 19.69 -20.38 0.87
N MET A 2 19.66 -19.05 1.00
CA MET A 2 19.29 -18.36 2.24
C MET A 2 17.80 -18.11 2.20
N THR A 3 17.09 -18.74 3.13
CA THR A 3 15.67 -18.55 3.33
C THR A 3 15.48 -17.20 4.07
N PHE A 4 15.05 -16.17 3.36
CA PHE A 4 14.63 -14.92 3.99
C PHE A 4 13.25 -15.11 4.61
N ILE A 5 13.21 -15.27 5.93
CA ILE A 5 12.00 -15.04 6.71
C ILE A 5 11.99 -13.54 7.00
N PRO A 6 11.01 -12.75 6.54
CA PRO A 6 10.93 -11.35 6.91
C PRO A 6 10.62 -11.25 8.42
N VAL A 7 11.64 -10.94 9.20
CA VAL A 7 11.46 -10.57 10.61
C VAL A 7 10.97 -9.13 10.63
N PHE A 8 9.67 -8.94 10.84
CA PHE A 8 9.11 -7.62 11.10
C PHE A 8 9.52 -7.16 12.50
N LEU A 9 10.55 -6.35 12.59
CA LEU A 9 10.90 -5.62 13.82
C LEU A 9 9.96 -4.42 13.94
N PHE A 10 8.96 -4.53 14.80
CA PHE A 10 8.12 -3.41 15.18
C PHE A 10 8.86 -2.52 16.18
N ALA A 11 9.33 -1.36 15.74
CA ALA A 11 9.72 -0.30 16.65
C ALA A 11 8.43 0.37 17.17
N ALA A 12 8.26 0.40 18.49
CA ALA A 12 7.15 1.11 19.12
C ALA A 12 7.29 2.61 18.88
N GLN A 13 6.41 3.19 18.07
CA GLN A 13 6.32 4.63 17.87
C GLN A 13 5.51 5.28 18.98
N LYS A 14 5.93 6.48 19.41
CA LYS A 14 5.13 7.32 20.31
C LYS A 14 3.94 7.89 19.51
N PRO A 15 2.71 7.81 20.04
CA PRO A 15 1.56 8.40 19.38
C PRO A 15 1.75 9.90 19.25
N VAL A 16 1.50 10.43 18.05
CA VAL A 16 1.41 11.87 17.83
C VAL A 16 0.01 12.30 18.22
N THR A 17 -0.11 13.19 19.20
CA THR A 17 -1.37 13.78 19.64
C THR A 17 -1.98 14.56 18.48
N GLU A 18 -3.23 14.27 18.11
CA GLU A 18 -4.00 14.87 17.02
C GLU A 18 -3.64 14.44 15.59
N ALA A 19 -2.81 13.46 15.40
CA ALA A 19 -2.58 12.89 14.08
C ALA A 19 -3.89 12.54 13.39
N ALA A 20 -4.00 12.84 12.12
CA ALA A 20 -5.06 12.34 11.26
C ALA A 20 -5.30 10.86 11.56
N GLN A 21 -6.53 10.48 11.81
CA GLN A 21 -6.93 9.14 12.25
C GLN A 21 -6.14 8.06 11.50
N GLY A 22 -5.28 7.31 12.23
CA GLY A 22 -4.48 6.24 11.67
C GLY A 22 -3.21 6.66 10.90
N THR A 23 -2.73 7.90 11.01
CA THR A 23 -1.43 8.33 10.48
C THR A 23 -0.42 8.43 11.61
N PHE A 24 0.77 7.84 11.40
CA PHE A 24 1.85 7.84 12.38
C PHE A 24 3.11 8.48 11.79
N SER A 25 3.98 8.99 12.65
CA SER A 25 5.26 9.53 12.20
C SER A 25 6.03 8.50 11.38
N GLY A 26 6.50 8.91 10.21
CA GLY A 26 7.17 8.04 9.25
C GLY A 26 6.26 7.39 8.21
N ASP A 27 4.94 7.50 8.32
CA ASP A 27 4.03 7.01 7.29
C ASP A 27 4.11 7.84 6.01
N TYR A 28 4.04 7.17 4.87
CA TYR A 28 4.03 7.85 3.58
C TYR A 28 3.00 7.28 2.62
N VAL A 29 2.65 8.09 1.64
CA VAL A 29 1.82 7.73 0.48
C VAL A 29 2.52 8.18 -0.79
N ILE A 30 2.38 7.40 -1.87
CA ILE A 30 2.87 7.75 -3.19
C ILE A 30 1.73 7.64 -4.18
N TYR A 31 1.55 8.69 -4.96
CA TYR A 31 0.54 8.78 -6.01
C TYR A 31 1.19 8.82 -7.38
N ARG A 32 0.53 8.23 -8.35
CA ARG A 32 0.72 8.49 -9.76
C ARG A 32 -0.13 9.69 -10.14
N ASP A 33 0.49 10.72 -10.68
CA ASP A 33 -0.17 11.93 -11.16
C ASP A 33 -0.26 11.89 -12.68
N TYR A 34 -1.49 11.81 -13.19
CA TYR A 34 -1.80 11.73 -14.61
C TYR A 34 -2.09 13.10 -15.25
N SER A 35 -2.07 14.18 -14.47
CA SER A 35 -2.24 15.54 -15.00
C SER A 35 -1.03 16.01 -15.81
N TRP A 36 0.11 15.32 -15.65
CA TRP A 36 1.35 15.59 -16.36
C TRP A 36 1.43 14.78 -17.67
N LYS A 37 2.02 15.37 -18.71
CA LYS A 37 2.30 14.65 -19.97
C LYS A 37 3.30 13.51 -19.79
N ALA A 38 4.33 13.75 -18.97
CA ALA A 38 5.32 12.75 -18.63
C ALA A 38 4.87 11.90 -17.42
N PRO A 39 5.29 10.64 -17.34
CA PRO A 39 5.12 9.84 -16.16
C PRO A 39 5.61 10.55 -14.89
N THR A 40 4.70 10.88 -13.97
CA THR A 40 5.00 11.65 -12.76
C THR A 40 4.46 10.96 -11.53
N TRP A 41 5.27 10.89 -10.49
CA TRP A 41 4.93 10.36 -9.18
C TRP A 41 5.16 11.44 -8.14
N ILE A 42 4.25 11.53 -7.18
CA ILE A 42 4.36 12.44 -6.05
C ILE A 42 4.24 11.65 -4.76
N GLY A 43 5.10 11.94 -3.81
CA GLY A 43 5.10 11.29 -2.51
C GLY A 43 4.92 12.32 -1.40
N PHE A 44 4.25 11.90 -0.31
CA PHE A 44 4.11 12.67 0.91
C PHE A 44 4.43 11.79 2.10
N LEU A 45 5.27 12.31 3.00
CA LEU A 45 5.75 11.68 4.22
C LEU A 45 5.33 12.53 5.41
N TYR A 46 4.77 11.90 6.42
CA TYR A 46 4.36 12.56 7.65
C TYR A 46 5.40 12.36 8.75
N TYR A 47 5.95 13.43 9.29
CA TYR A 47 6.78 13.42 10.49
C TYR A 47 5.98 13.77 11.74
N ASN A 48 5.26 14.89 11.68
CA ASN A 48 4.37 15.43 12.71
C ASN A 48 3.47 16.52 12.09
N ASP A 49 2.59 17.13 12.89
CA ASP A 49 1.66 18.16 12.43
C ASP A 49 2.31 19.42 11.87
N GLU A 50 3.61 19.63 12.13
CA GLU A 50 4.37 20.78 11.67
C GLU A 50 5.39 20.46 10.57
N THR A 51 5.60 19.17 10.25
CA THR A 51 6.68 18.77 9.35
C THR A 51 6.24 17.64 8.42
N TYR A 52 6.37 17.89 7.13
CA TYR A 52 6.04 16.97 6.05
C TYR A 52 7.19 16.85 5.05
N GLY A 53 7.54 15.64 4.69
CA GLY A 53 8.38 15.38 3.53
C GLY A 53 7.54 15.28 2.26
N ALA A 54 8.10 15.67 1.13
CA ALA A 54 7.49 15.43 -0.16
C ALA A 54 8.55 15.21 -1.24
N PHE A 55 8.17 14.52 -2.31
CA PHE A 55 8.94 14.48 -3.53
C PHE A 55 8.03 14.55 -4.76
N ILE A 56 8.60 15.01 -5.87
CA ILE A 56 8.06 14.82 -7.20
C ILE A 56 9.13 14.15 -8.07
N HIS A 57 8.76 13.07 -8.72
CA HIS A 57 9.61 12.29 -9.61
C HIS A 57 8.96 12.24 -10.99
N THR A 58 9.66 12.71 -12.00
CA THR A 58 9.17 12.73 -13.38
C THR A 58 10.15 11.98 -14.28
N GLN A 59 9.62 11.12 -15.14
CA GLN A 59 10.42 10.31 -16.05
C GLN A 59 10.03 10.59 -17.49
N THR A 60 10.99 11.04 -18.29
CA THR A 60 10.88 11.12 -19.74
C THR A 60 11.87 10.16 -20.40
N PRO A 61 11.76 9.86 -21.71
CA PRO A 61 12.74 9.03 -22.39
C PRO A 61 14.17 9.57 -22.31
N GLU A 62 14.33 10.90 -22.24
CA GLU A 62 15.64 11.54 -22.22
C GLU A 62 16.15 11.84 -20.83
N LYS A 63 15.26 11.95 -19.84
CA LYS A 63 15.64 12.50 -18.54
C LYS A 63 14.72 12.03 -17.41
N THR A 64 15.32 11.75 -16.29
CA THR A 64 14.64 11.61 -14.98
C THR A 64 14.91 12.86 -14.15
N SER A 65 13.88 13.41 -13.55
CA SER A 65 13.95 14.55 -12.63
C SER A 65 13.33 14.15 -11.30
N THR A 66 14.00 14.49 -10.20
CA THR A 66 13.47 14.28 -8.84
C THR A 66 13.80 15.49 -7.98
N VAL A 67 12.79 16.02 -7.30
CA VAL A 67 12.93 17.04 -6.26
C VAL A 67 12.37 16.49 -4.98
N SER A 68 13.15 16.57 -3.92
CA SER A 68 12.75 16.18 -2.56
C SER A 68 12.80 17.37 -1.63
N ILE A 69 11.75 17.58 -0.86
CA ILE A 69 11.49 18.79 -0.08
C ILE A 69 11.03 18.40 1.31
N LEU A 70 11.51 19.13 2.30
CA LEU A 70 10.94 19.16 3.64
C LEU A 70 10.12 20.45 3.79
N PHE A 71 8.85 20.32 4.13
CA PHE A 71 7.96 21.43 4.43
C PHE A 71 7.80 21.58 5.93
N SER A 72 7.89 22.84 6.38
CA SER A 72 7.42 23.24 7.70
C SER A 72 6.04 23.87 7.57
N GLY A 73 5.17 23.61 8.54
CA GLY A 73 3.82 24.13 8.53
C GLY A 73 3.23 24.20 9.93
N LYS A 74 2.00 24.64 10.03
CA LYS A 74 1.19 24.63 11.24
C LYS A 74 -0.27 24.39 10.89
N ILE A 75 -1.00 23.82 11.83
CA ILE A 75 -2.45 23.63 11.66
C ILE A 75 -3.17 24.86 12.21
N GLU A 76 -3.80 25.62 11.33
CA GLU A 76 -4.63 26.77 11.71
C GLU A 76 -6.09 26.49 11.31
N LYS A 77 -6.99 26.47 12.30
CA LYS A 77 -8.43 26.23 12.08
C LYS A 77 -8.73 24.94 11.26
N GLY A 78 -7.90 23.90 11.45
CA GLY A 78 -8.04 22.62 10.75
C GLY A 78 -7.45 22.60 9.33
N GLN A 79 -6.79 23.64 8.90
CA GLN A 79 -6.09 23.75 7.62
C GLN A 79 -4.57 23.71 7.82
N LEU A 80 -3.86 23.05 6.93
CA LEU A 80 -2.39 23.10 6.90
C LEU A 80 -1.93 24.38 6.22
N VAL A 81 -1.21 25.21 6.95
CA VAL A 81 -0.56 26.42 6.45
C VAL A 81 0.94 26.18 6.42
N LEU A 82 1.53 26.16 5.21
CA LEU A 82 2.98 26.01 5.05
C LEU A 82 3.68 27.30 5.46
N THR A 83 4.70 27.18 6.31
CA THR A 83 5.48 28.32 6.86
C THR A 83 6.92 28.36 6.34
N GLY A 84 7.40 27.25 5.77
CA GLY A 84 8.74 27.15 5.24
C GLY A 84 8.93 25.92 4.37
N GLN A 85 10.04 25.94 3.63
CA GLN A 85 10.46 24.82 2.79
C GLN A 85 11.98 24.70 2.76
N GLN A 86 12.49 23.48 2.67
CA GLN A 86 13.89 23.16 2.49
C GLN A 86 14.02 22.09 1.42
N ILE A 87 14.75 22.36 0.34
CA ILE A 87 15.08 21.36 -0.65
C ILE A 87 16.10 20.41 -0.04
N ILE A 88 15.79 19.12 0.00
CA ILE A 88 16.68 18.07 0.51
C ILE A 88 17.61 17.60 -0.62
N SER A 89 17.05 17.36 -1.80
CA SER A 89 17.79 16.96 -2.98
C SER A 89 17.07 17.40 -4.24
N SER A 90 17.87 17.69 -5.28
CA SER A 90 17.36 18.02 -6.61
C SER A 90 18.31 17.45 -7.66
N ILE A 91 17.78 16.72 -8.64
CA ILE A 91 18.55 16.19 -9.77
C ILE A 91 18.61 17.20 -10.91
N THR A 92 17.74 18.22 -10.92
CA THR A 92 17.71 19.25 -11.95
C THR A 92 17.76 20.65 -11.35
N PRO A 93 18.54 21.57 -11.94
CA PRO A 93 18.70 22.92 -11.38
C PRO A 93 17.44 23.80 -11.42
N ASP A 94 16.41 23.44 -12.18
CA ASP A 94 15.25 24.30 -12.44
C ASP A 94 13.94 23.66 -11.96
N ASP A 95 13.92 23.36 -10.67
CA ASP A 95 12.81 22.62 -10.05
C ASP A 95 11.76 23.49 -9.38
N THR A 96 11.81 24.81 -9.60
CA THR A 96 10.86 25.77 -9.01
C THR A 96 9.40 25.38 -9.29
N PHE A 97 9.12 24.84 -10.47
CA PHE A 97 7.76 24.42 -10.83
C PHE A 97 7.29 23.24 -9.98
N GLY A 98 8.10 22.21 -9.82
CA GLY A 98 7.77 21.03 -8.98
C GLY A 98 7.58 21.40 -7.52
N VAL A 99 8.44 22.28 -6.98
CA VAL A 99 8.32 22.82 -5.63
C VAL A 99 6.99 23.56 -5.46
N ASN A 100 6.67 24.49 -6.33
CA ASN A 100 5.43 25.28 -6.27
C ASN A 100 4.19 24.38 -6.39
N TYR A 101 4.26 23.37 -7.25
CA TYR A 101 3.19 22.38 -7.40
C TYR A 101 2.93 21.63 -6.08
N LEU A 102 3.97 21.08 -5.45
CA LEU A 102 3.85 20.38 -4.17
C LEU A 102 3.38 21.31 -3.05
N MET A 103 3.86 22.55 -3.01
CA MET A 103 3.41 23.58 -2.06
C MET A 103 1.91 23.89 -2.20
N SER A 104 1.41 23.91 -3.42
CA SER A 104 -0.02 24.12 -3.68
C SER A 104 -0.86 22.88 -3.36
N LEU A 105 -0.35 21.70 -3.67
CA LEU A 105 -1.12 20.46 -3.58
C LEU A 105 -1.23 19.94 -2.14
N LEU A 106 -0.16 19.98 -1.35
CA LEU A 106 -0.12 19.40 0.00
C LEU A 106 -1.22 19.97 0.92
N PRO A 107 -1.42 21.29 1.05
CA PRO A 107 -2.51 21.85 1.87
C PRO A 107 -3.89 21.41 1.39
N LYS A 108 -4.10 21.32 0.07
CA LYS A 108 -5.36 20.89 -0.52
C LYS A 108 -5.67 19.43 -0.23
N LEU A 109 -4.69 18.53 -0.37
CA LEU A 109 -4.84 17.13 0.03
C LEU A 109 -5.11 17.00 1.52
N TYR A 110 -4.43 17.82 2.34
CA TYR A 110 -4.67 17.85 3.78
C TYR A 110 -6.12 18.26 4.11
N GLU A 111 -6.67 19.26 3.43
CA GLU A 111 -8.06 19.67 3.57
C GLU A 111 -9.05 18.54 3.22
N LEU A 112 -8.73 17.70 2.22
CA LEU A 112 -9.60 16.60 1.79
C LEU A 112 -9.87 15.59 2.90
N LYS A 113 -8.94 15.37 3.83
CA LYS A 113 -9.13 14.45 4.96
C LYS A 113 -10.31 14.84 5.87
N THR A 114 -10.67 16.13 5.89
CA THR A 114 -11.74 16.66 6.74
C THR A 114 -13.12 16.59 6.08
N LEU A 115 -13.21 16.22 4.79
CA LEU A 115 -14.49 16.13 4.09
C LEU A 115 -15.40 15.07 4.72
N PRO A 116 -16.69 15.36 4.88
CA PRO A 116 -17.68 14.38 5.32
C PRO A 116 -17.70 13.19 4.38
N ARG A 117 -17.63 11.98 4.95
CA ARG A 117 -17.61 10.73 4.21
C ARG A 117 -18.70 9.82 4.69
N ALA A 118 -19.50 9.30 3.76
CA ALA A 118 -20.50 8.28 4.00
C ALA A 118 -20.01 6.97 3.38
N GLY A 119 -18.99 6.36 3.97
CA GLY A 119 -18.45 5.08 3.53
C GLY A 119 -18.85 3.95 4.47
N LYS A 120 -18.97 2.74 3.94
CA LYS A 120 -19.12 1.54 4.76
C LYS A 120 -17.74 1.06 5.19
N ALA A 121 -17.31 1.43 6.40
CA ALA A 121 -16.14 0.82 7.02
C ALA A 121 -16.38 -0.69 7.23
N PRO A 122 -15.33 -1.52 7.24
CA PRO A 122 -13.92 -1.17 7.07
C PRO A 122 -13.44 -1.21 5.61
N PHE A 123 -14.23 -1.71 4.67
CA PHE A 123 -13.77 -2.01 3.31
C PHE A 123 -14.41 -1.11 2.24
N GLY A 124 -15.39 -0.29 2.62
CA GLY A 124 -16.09 0.58 1.68
C GLY A 124 -15.24 1.78 1.26
N THR A 125 -15.24 2.07 -0.03
CA THR A 125 -14.73 3.33 -0.54
C THR A 125 -15.83 4.38 -0.37
N ALA A 126 -15.50 5.49 0.28
CA ALA A 126 -16.39 6.66 0.35
C ALA A 126 -16.05 7.58 -0.82
N THR A 127 -17.03 7.88 -1.66
CA THR A 127 -16.85 8.81 -2.79
C THR A 127 -17.47 10.15 -2.46
N VAL A 128 -16.68 11.22 -2.59
CA VAL A 128 -17.11 12.61 -2.41
C VAL A 128 -16.87 13.38 -3.69
N ARG A 129 -17.77 14.30 -4.05
CA ARG A 129 -17.56 15.23 -5.16
C ARG A 129 -17.16 16.60 -4.63
N LYS A 130 -16.09 17.18 -5.20
CA LYS A 130 -15.59 18.50 -4.83
C LYS A 130 -15.15 19.24 -6.10
N GLN A 131 -15.35 20.55 -6.12
CA GLN A 131 -14.80 21.42 -7.15
C GLN A 131 -13.29 21.56 -6.93
N MET A 132 -12.48 21.14 -7.88
CA MET A 132 -11.01 21.19 -7.85
C MET A 132 -10.51 21.61 -9.24
N GLU A 133 -10.11 22.85 -9.37
CA GLU A 133 -9.68 23.42 -10.66
C GLU A 133 -8.43 22.74 -11.21
N GLU A 134 -7.54 22.30 -10.32
CA GLU A 134 -6.32 21.56 -10.68
C GLU A 134 -6.62 20.25 -11.43
N PHE A 135 -7.80 19.68 -11.21
CA PHE A 135 -8.25 18.44 -11.85
C PHE A 135 -9.43 18.67 -12.81
N GLY A 136 -9.50 19.86 -13.38
CA GLY A 136 -10.45 20.20 -14.45
C GLY A 136 -11.88 20.48 -13.99
N GLY A 137 -12.10 20.76 -12.71
CA GLY A 137 -13.42 21.15 -12.19
C GLY A 137 -14.02 20.17 -11.19
N ALA A 138 -15.25 19.68 -11.43
CA ALA A 138 -15.93 18.79 -10.50
C ALA A 138 -15.27 17.40 -10.47
N ALA A 139 -14.41 17.16 -9.49
CA ALA A 139 -13.70 15.90 -9.30
C ALA A 139 -14.48 14.94 -8.37
N ALA A 140 -14.37 13.64 -8.64
CA ALA A 140 -14.78 12.58 -7.74
C ALA A 140 -13.56 12.08 -6.95
N LEU A 141 -13.69 12.02 -5.63
CA LEU A 141 -12.64 11.68 -4.68
C LEU A 141 -13.03 10.39 -3.98
N ASP A 142 -12.22 9.34 -4.13
CA ASP A 142 -12.42 8.06 -3.45
C ASP A 142 -11.51 7.95 -2.25
N PHE A 143 -12.09 7.59 -1.11
CA PHE A 143 -11.40 7.51 0.17
C PHE A 143 -11.48 6.12 0.79
N GLN A 144 -10.43 5.74 1.50
CA GLN A 144 -10.42 4.57 2.38
C GLN A 144 -9.72 4.92 3.70
N SER A 145 -10.35 4.59 4.82
CA SER A 145 -9.93 5.02 6.15
C SER A 145 -8.52 4.59 6.56
N PHE A 146 -8.08 3.42 6.09
CA PHE A 146 -6.75 2.90 6.46
C PHE A 146 -5.59 3.48 5.62
N ILE A 147 -5.83 4.27 4.58
CA ILE A 147 -4.79 4.99 3.85
C ILE A 147 -4.27 6.13 4.75
N PRO A 148 -2.96 6.21 5.01
CA PRO A 148 -2.42 7.27 5.86
C PRO A 148 -2.49 8.65 5.22
N LEU A 149 -2.24 9.69 5.97
CA LEU A 149 -2.22 11.11 5.64
C LEU A 149 -3.57 11.65 5.19
N PHE A 150 -3.99 11.37 3.97
CA PHE A 150 -5.17 12.01 3.36
C PHE A 150 -6.37 11.08 3.25
N HIS A 151 -6.21 9.79 3.56
CA HIS A 151 -7.22 8.75 3.32
C HIS A 151 -7.64 8.61 1.85
N LEU A 152 -6.96 9.28 0.94
CA LEU A 152 -7.31 9.41 -0.46
C LEU A 152 -6.78 8.21 -1.25
N LYS A 153 -7.66 7.56 -2.03
CA LYS A 153 -7.31 6.49 -2.96
C LYS A 153 -7.14 7.01 -4.37
N THR A 154 -8.15 7.73 -4.90
CA THR A 154 -8.13 8.28 -6.27
C THR A 154 -8.79 9.64 -6.34
N ILE A 155 -8.35 10.43 -7.31
CA ILE A 155 -9.07 11.60 -7.81
C ILE A 155 -9.40 11.33 -9.28
N THR A 156 -10.68 11.38 -9.62
CA THR A 156 -11.17 11.30 -11.01
C THR A 156 -11.66 12.68 -11.41
N GLY A 157 -11.08 13.24 -12.46
CA GLY A 157 -11.42 14.57 -12.96
C GLY A 157 -12.82 14.66 -13.58
N ALA A 158 -13.21 15.87 -13.97
CA ALA A 158 -14.51 16.14 -14.59
C ALA A 158 -14.70 15.39 -15.93
N ASN A 159 -13.61 15.13 -16.65
CA ASN A 159 -13.57 14.32 -17.88
C ASN A 159 -13.71 12.81 -17.64
N LYS A 160 -13.89 12.37 -16.39
CA LYS A 160 -13.95 10.96 -15.94
C LYS A 160 -12.63 10.19 -16.08
N GLU A 161 -11.53 10.87 -16.33
CA GLU A 161 -10.20 10.27 -16.32
C GLU A 161 -9.59 10.35 -14.91
N THR A 162 -8.80 9.33 -14.54
CA THR A 162 -8.05 9.37 -13.30
C THR A 162 -6.99 10.45 -13.39
N ALA A 163 -7.03 11.40 -12.45
CA ALA A 163 -6.05 12.47 -12.36
C ALA A 163 -4.94 12.13 -11.35
N LEU A 164 -5.32 11.51 -10.22
CA LEU A 164 -4.40 11.09 -9.17
C LEU A 164 -4.80 9.70 -8.68
N GLU A 165 -3.84 8.79 -8.57
CA GLU A 165 -4.06 7.43 -8.10
C GLU A 165 -3.00 7.02 -7.08
N LEU A 166 -3.44 6.53 -5.93
CA LEU A 166 -2.56 5.94 -4.93
C LEU A 166 -1.93 4.67 -5.49
N ILE A 167 -0.61 4.59 -5.48
CA ILE A 167 0.14 3.43 -5.97
C ILE A 167 0.97 2.74 -4.90
N GLU A 168 1.31 3.43 -3.82
CA GLU A 168 2.10 2.84 -2.74
C GLU A 168 1.77 3.50 -1.40
N ILE A 169 1.75 2.71 -0.34
CA ILE A 169 1.78 3.16 1.05
C ILE A 169 2.94 2.48 1.77
N GLY A 170 3.49 3.13 2.77
CA GLY A 170 4.58 2.56 3.54
C GLY A 170 4.92 3.35 4.79
N SER A 171 6.01 2.95 5.42
CA SER A 171 6.58 3.67 6.55
C SER A 171 8.11 3.63 6.47
N ILE A 172 8.76 4.75 6.80
CA ILE A 172 10.23 4.82 6.87
C ILE A 172 10.80 4.17 8.14
N ASN A 173 9.96 3.67 9.03
CA ASN A 173 10.39 3.06 10.28
C ASN A 173 11.25 1.82 10.05
N GLY A 174 12.49 1.88 10.50
CA GLY A 174 13.50 0.83 10.33
C GLY A 174 14.37 0.96 9.08
N ASN A 175 14.04 1.82 8.12
CA ASN A 175 14.75 1.94 6.83
C ASN A 175 15.34 3.33 6.58
N GLY A 176 14.98 4.29 7.42
CA GLY A 176 15.37 5.67 7.22
C GLY A 176 14.66 6.34 6.03
N GLU A 177 14.90 7.61 5.89
CA GLU A 177 14.30 8.50 4.88
C GLU A 177 14.73 8.17 3.45
N SER A 178 15.84 7.46 3.27
CA SER A 178 16.38 7.11 1.95
C SER A 178 15.43 6.26 1.12
N VAL A 179 14.57 5.46 1.75
CA VAL A 179 13.53 4.67 1.06
C VAL A 179 12.50 5.58 0.39
N PHE A 180 12.11 6.65 1.06
CA PHE A 180 11.13 7.60 0.54
C PHE A 180 11.77 8.58 -0.45
N TYR A 181 12.83 9.28 -0.08
CA TYR A 181 13.45 10.29 -0.94
C TYR A 181 14.25 9.69 -2.10
N GLY A 182 14.67 8.44 -1.99
CA GLY A 182 15.28 7.68 -3.08
C GLY A 182 14.27 6.93 -3.94
N TYR A 183 13.00 7.36 -3.97
CA TYR A 183 11.96 6.69 -4.71
C TYR A 183 12.35 6.43 -6.16
N SER A 184 12.11 5.21 -6.61
CA SER A 184 12.19 4.80 -8.01
C SER A 184 10.93 3.98 -8.33
N PRO A 185 10.26 4.24 -9.47
CA PRO A 185 9.14 3.42 -9.91
C PRO A 185 9.53 1.95 -10.03
N ALA A 186 8.55 1.07 -9.82
CA ALA A 186 8.76 -0.35 -10.08
C ALA A 186 8.95 -0.58 -11.58
N GLU A 187 10.06 -1.19 -11.96
CA GLU A 187 10.40 -1.58 -13.34
C GLU A 187 10.48 -3.10 -13.45
N PRO A 188 9.33 -3.80 -13.55
CA PRO A 188 9.32 -5.25 -13.51
C PRO A 188 9.98 -5.85 -14.75
N LYS A 189 10.82 -6.85 -14.51
CA LYS A 189 11.30 -7.72 -15.59
C LYS A 189 10.16 -8.68 -15.98
N GLN A 190 10.01 -8.89 -17.28
CA GLN A 190 9.09 -9.88 -17.79
C GLN A 190 9.56 -11.27 -17.35
N ASP A 191 8.69 -12.03 -16.69
CA ASP A 191 8.98 -13.42 -16.31
C ASP A 191 8.32 -14.34 -17.33
N GLU A 192 9.12 -15.20 -17.98
CA GLU A 192 8.67 -16.10 -19.04
C GLU A 192 8.12 -17.43 -18.50
N ASN A 193 8.15 -17.64 -17.17
CA ASN A 193 7.69 -18.90 -16.59
C ASN A 193 6.18 -19.03 -16.63
N THR A 194 5.69 -19.93 -17.44
CA THR A 194 4.28 -20.35 -17.44
C THR A 194 4.09 -21.46 -16.41
N PHE A 195 3.48 -21.14 -15.28
CA PHE A 195 3.05 -22.12 -14.29
C PHE A 195 1.55 -22.32 -14.36
N SER A 196 1.10 -23.56 -14.26
CA SER A 196 -0.33 -23.90 -14.16
C SER A 196 -0.56 -24.91 -13.05
N PHE A 197 -1.61 -24.68 -12.26
CA PHE A 197 -2.07 -25.66 -11.29
C PHE A 197 -2.81 -26.81 -12.02
N ASP A 198 -2.47 -28.05 -11.67
CA ASP A 198 -3.22 -29.21 -12.14
C ASP A 198 -4.56 -29.30 -11.39
N LYS A 199 -5.64 -28.98 -12.09
CA LYS A 199 -7.00 -29.02 -11.54
C LYS A 199 -7.53 -30.44 -11.32
N THR A 200 -6.87 -31.43 -11.91
CA THR A 200 -7.28 -32.85 -11.86
C THR A 200 -6.54 -33.64 -10.79
N ALA A 201 -5.48 -33.07 -10.22
CA ALA A 201 -4.68 -33.71 -9.19
C ALA A 201 -5.53 -34.01 -7.93
N LYS A 202 -5.35 -35.22 -7.40
CA LYS A 202 -6.01 -35.64 -6.16
C LYS A 202 -5.50 -34.79 -5.01
N LYS A 203 -6.43 -34.19 -4.28
CA LYS A 203 -6.12 -33.37 -3.09
C LYS A 203 -6.16 -34.23 -1.83
N GLU A 204 -5.25 -33.94 -0.92
CA GLU A 204 -5.21 -34.48 0.43
C GLU A 204 -5.46 -33.36 1.45
N THR A 205 -6.14 -33.72 2.56
CA THR A 205 -6.41 -32.75 3.62
C THR A 205 -5.22 -32.71 4.57
N ILE A 206 -4.63 -31.53 4.73
CA ILE A 206 -3.53 -31.25 5.63
C ILE A 206 -4.00 -30.23 6.64
N ASN A 207 -3.81 -30.52 7.93
CA ASN A 207 -4.11 -29.56 9.01
C ASN A 207 -2.87 -28.73 9.36
N VAL A 208 -2.99 -27.40 9.23
CA VAL A 208 -1.92 -26.45 9.52
C VAL A 208 -2.48 -25.38 10.46
N SER A 209 -1.93 -25.30 11.66
CA SER A 209 -2.34 -24.28 12.66
C SER A 209 -3.88 -24.26 12.90
N GLY A 210 -4.54 -25.43 12.88
CA GLY A 210 -5.99 -25.54 13.07
C GLY A 210 -6.83 -25.26 11.80
N ILE A 211 -6.19 -25.01 10.66
CA ILE A 211 -6.84 -24.83 9.36
C ILE A 211 -6.67 -26.10 8.53
N SER A 212 -7.77 -26.60 7.97
CA SER A 212 -7.74 -27.72 7.02
C SER A 212 -7.51 -27.17 5.61
N LEU A 213 -6.41 -27.58 4.97
CA LEU A 213 -6.06 -27.24 3.59
C LEU A 213 -6.16 -28.47 2.70
N HIS A 214 -6.73 -28.30 1.52
CA HIS A 214 -6.81 -29.35 0.49
C HIS A 214 -5.70 -29.15 -0.55
N LEU A 215 -4.53 -29.77 -0.31
CA LEU A 215 -3.35 -29.67 -1.18
C LEU A 215 -3.22 -30.94 -2.04
N ASP A 216 -2.74 -30.78 -3.26
CA ASP A 216 -2.42 -31.90 -4.13
C ASP A 216 -0.92 -32.25 -4.10
N SER A 217 -0.52 -33.29 -4.83
CA SER A 217 0.85 -33.81 -4.87
C SER A 217 1.89 -32.86 -5.48
N GLN A 218 1.47 -31.75 -6.07
CA GLN A 218 2.39 -30.73 -6.62
C GLN A 218 3.03 -29.89 -5.49
N TRP A 219 2.45 -29.93 -4.29
CA TRP A 219 2.93 -29.16 -3.15
C TRP A 219 3.94 -29.94 -2.32
N THR A 220 5.09 -29.34 -2.10
CA THR A 220 6.12 -29.86 -1.19
C THR A 220 6.11 -29.03 0.09
N LYS A 221 5.94 -29.70 1.23
CA LYS A 221 6.07 -29.07 2.54
C LYS A 221 7.55 -28.70 2.77
N ILE A 222 7.82 -27.42 3.02
CA ILE A 222 9.18 -26.90 3.28
C ILE A 222 9.36 -26.45 4.73
N ALA A 223 8.27 -26.17 5.44
CA ALA A 223 8.21 -25.91 6.89
C ALA A 223 6.82 -26.29 7.40
N ASP A 224 6.61 -26.25 8.74
CA ASP A 224 5.34 -26.68 9.34
C ASP A 224 4.11 -25.94 8.82
N ASN A 225 4.29 -24.70 8.40
CA ASN A 225 3.24 -23.80 7.92
C ASN A 225 3.51 -23.27 6.51
N SER A 226 4.41 -23.90 5.74
CA SER A 226 4.87 -23.38 4.46
C SER A 226 5.01 -24.48 3.42
N PHE A 227 4.52 -24.22 2.22
CA PHE A 227 4.50 -25.15 1.11
C PHE A 227 4.95 -24.46 -0.16
N LEU A 228 5.66 -25.19 -1.01
CA LEU A 228 6.14 -24.74 -2.30
C LEU A 228 5.56 -25.63 -3.40
N CYS A 229 5.04 -25.02 -4.45
CA CYS A 229 4.61 -25.72 -5.66
C CYS A 229 5.52 -25.30 -6.82
N GLY A 230 6.38 -26.22 -7.24
CA GLY A 230 7.47 -25.92 -8.17
C GLY A 230 8.35 -24.79 -7.63
N ASN A 231 8.78 -23.88 -8.52
CA ASN A 231 9.51 -22.66 -8.15
C ASN A 231 8.63 -21.39 -8.29
N THR A 232 7.33 -21.55 -8.36
CA THR A 232 6.40 -20.51 -8.86
C THR A 232 5.30 -20.12 -7.89
N ALA A 233 4.91 -21.03 -6.98
CA ALA A 233 3.86 -20.74 -6.02
C ALA A 233 4.31 -21.09 -4.61
N PHE A 234 4.02 -20.19 -3.69
CA PHE A 234 4.36 -20.31 -2.27
C PHE A 234 3.11 -20.10 -1.42
N LEU A 235 2.77 -21.09 -0.61
CA LEU A 235 1.64 -21.05 0.30
C LEU A 235 2.12 -21.05 1.75
N THR A 236 1.62 -20.11 2.55
CA THR A 236 1.91 -20.02 3.98
C THR A 236 0.65 -19.88 4.81
N VAL A 237 0.71 -20.39 6.04
CA VAL A 237 -0.28 -20.10 7.09
C VAL A 237 0.45 -19.44 8.24
N SER A 238 0.03 -18.26 8.63
CA SER A 238 0.64 -17.49 9.71
C SER A 238 -0.41 -16.91 10.65
N THR A 239 -0.01 -16.63 11.88
CA THR A 239 -0.85 -15.92 12.84
C THR A 239 -0.22 -14.58 13.15
N VAL A 240 -1.01 -13.51 13.04
CA VAL A 240 -0.60 -12.13 13.30
C VAL A 240 -1.34 -11.60 14.52
N ASN A 241 -0.58 -11.22 15.52
CA ASN A 241 -1.07 -10.45 16.66
C ASN A 241 -0.86 -8.97 16.36
N LEU A 242 -1.95 -8.24 16.21
CA LEU A 242 -1.84 -6.79 16.06
C LEU A 242 -1.54 -6.17 17.43
N PRO A 243 -0.63 -5.19 17.48
CA PRO A 243 -0.42 -4.43 18.72
C PRO A 243 -1.74 -3.76 19.12
N PRO A 244 -1.95 -3.47 20.41
CA PRO A 244 -3.11 -2.71 20.88
C PRO A 244 -3.28 -1.44 20.04
N ALA A 245 -4.52 -1.02 19.83
CA ALA A 245 -4.77 0.26 19.18
C ALA A 245 -4.20 1.36 20.09
N GLU A 246 -3.37 2.23 19.53
CA GLU A 246 -2.88 3.39 20.24
C GLU A 246 -4.03 4.35 20.55
N SER A 247 -3.88 5.12 21.62
CA SER A 247 -4.86 6.13 22.01
C SER A 247 -5.11 7.10 20.85
N GLY A 248 -6.37 7.28 20.44
CA GLY A 248 -6.76 8.10 19.31
C GLY A 248 -6.83 7.38 17.95
N ASN A 249 -6.36 6.14 17.85
CA ASN A 249 -6.49 5.37 16.62
C ASN A 249 -7.91 4.80 16.49
N GLN A 250 -8.66 5.29 15.51
CA GLN A 250 -10.04 4.85 15.23
C GLN A 250 -10.12 3.69 14.22
N LEU A 251 -8.98 3.23 13.68
CA LEU A 251 -8.98 2.11 12.76
C LEU A 251 -9.39 0.81 13.47
N SER A 252 -10.31 0.08 12.86
CA SER A 252 -10.65 -1.27 13.30
C SER A 252 -9.44 -2.21 13.19
N ALA A 253 -9.48 -3.34 13.86
CA ALA A 253 -8.41 -4.35 13.79
C ALA A 253 -8.17 -4.81 12.35
N SER A 254 -9.23 -4.98 11.55
CA SER A 254 -9.13 -5.38 10.14
C SER A 254 -8.49 -4.30 9.28
N GLU A 255 -8.81 -3.03 9.48
CA GLU A 255 -8.18 -1.91 8.76
C GLU A 255 -6.70 -1.80 9.09
N ARG A 256 -6.32 -1.98 10.37
CA ARG A 256 -4.92 -2.02 10.79
C ARG A 256 -4.18 -3.20 10.16
N LEU A 257 -4.83 -4.37 10.07
CA LEU A 257 -4.25 -5.52 9.39
C LEU A 257 -4.05 -5.25 7.90
N ILE A 258 -5.06 -4.73 7.20
CA ILE A 258 -4.94 -4.39 5.78
C ILE A 258 -3.78 -3.42 5.57
N ARG A 259 -3.68 -2.38 6.37
CA ARG A 259 -2.59 -1.43 6.31
C ARG A 259 -1.22 -2.10 6.48
N LEU A 260 -1.09 -3.00 7.45
CA LEU A 260 0.12 -3.77 7.67
C LEU A 260 0.48 -4.63 6.44
N LEU A 261 -0.50 -5.30 5.85
CA LEU A 261 -0.30 -6.21 4.72
C LEU A 261 -0.07 -5.48 3.39
N THR A 262 -0.51 -4.24 3.27
CA THR A 262 -0.35 -3.42 2.06
C THR A 262 0.81 -2.43 2.14
N ALA A 263 1.48 -2.33 3.29
CA ALA A 263 2.65 -1.47 3.44
C ALA A 263 3.85 -2.04 2.68
N SER A 264 4.54 -1.17 1.93
CA SER A 264 5.83 -1.50 1.32
C SER A 264 6.92 -1.63 2.38
N SER A 265 7.92 -2.45 2.07
CA SER A 265 9.13 -2.68 2.87
C SER A 265 10.37 -2.35 2.03
N PRO A 266 11.60 -2.35 2.61
CA PRO A 266 12.82 -2.12 1.84
C PRO A 266 13.08 -3.14 0.75
N TYR A 267 12.51 -4.34 0.90
CA TYR A 267 12.77 -5.46 0.01
C TYR A 267 11.63 -5.69 -0.99
N VAL A 268 10.43 -5.27 -0.61
CA VAL A 268 9.21 -5.55 -1.37
C VAL A 268 8.33 -4.31 -1.41
N LYS A 269 7.96 -3.88 -2.61
CA LYS A 269 6.93 -2.85 -2.81
C LYS A 269 5.58 -3.51 -3.02
N THR A 270 4.58 -3.09 -2.27
CA THR A 270 3.20 -3.44 -2.56
C THR A 270 2.67 -2.50 -3.62
N LEU A 271 2.36 -3.03 -4.79
CA LEU A 271 1.82 -2.26 -5.90
C LEU A 271 0.30 -2.20 -5.79
N LEU A 272 -0.25 -1.00 -5.79
CA LEU A 272 -1.69 -0.78 -5.81
C LEU A 272 -2.19 -0.64 -7.28
N PRO A 273 -3.46 -0.90 -7.55
CA PRO A 273 -4.52 -1.17 -6.60
C PRO A 273 -4.51 -2.59 -6.03
N TYR A 274 -4.98 -2.73 -4.79
CA TYR A 274 -5.37 -4.00 -4.19
C TYR A 274 -6.88 -4.19 -4.31
N THR A 275 -7.33 -5.43 -4.20
CA THR A 275 -8.76 -5.75 -4.10
C THR A 275 -9.05 -6.48 -2.80
N ILE A 276 -10.22 -6.18 -2.21
CA ILE A 276 -10.75 -6.93 -1.08
C ILE A 276 -12.05 -7.56 -1.57
N ALA A 277 -12.06 -8.88 -1.68
CA ALA A 277 -13.20 -9.64 -2.12
C ALA A 277 -13.81 -10.40 -0.95
N GLU A 278 -15.13 -10.60 -1.01
CA GLU A 278 -15.90 -11.45 -0.10
C GLU A 278 -15.52 -11.26 1.36
N GLY A 279 -15.95 -10.15 1.98
CA GLY A 279 -15.43 -9.89 3.29
C GLY A 279 -16.39 -9.28 4.30
N THR A 280 -16.23 -9.80 5.50
CA THR A 280 -16.67 -9.17 6.74
C THR A 280 -15.43 -8.67 7.49
N PRO A 281 -15.57 -7.81 8.51
CA PRO A 281 -14.45 -7.45 9.39
C PRO A 281 -13.77 -8.64 10.06
N SER A 282 -14.43 -9.80 10.12
CA SER A 282 -13.90 -11.01 10.75
C SER A 282 -13.26 -11.98 9.75
N ALA A 283 -13.59 -11.89 8.45
CA ALA A 283 -13.02 -12.75 7.42
C ALA A 283 -13.08 -12.06 6.05
N PHE A 284 -11.94 -11.87 5.41
CA PHE A 284 -11.84 -11.23 4.09
C PHE A 284 -10.68 -11.81 3.28
N THR A 285 -10.74 -11.62 1.96
CA THR A 285 -9.66 -11.97 1.04
C THR A 285 -9.07 -10.69 0.46
N LEU A 286 -7.77 -10.47 0.70
CA LEU A 286 -6.99 -9.39 0.13
C LEU A 286 -6.18 -9.93 -1.04
N THR A 287 -6.26 -9.28 -2.19
CA THR A 287 -5.42 -9.57 -3.35
C THR A 287 -4.63 -8.33 -3.73
N GLN A 288 -3.32 -8.49 -3.91
CA GLN A 288 -2.40 -7.41 -4.26
C GLN A 288 -1.28 -7.89 -5.17
N SER A 289 -0.60 -6.94 -5.81
CA SER A 289 0.66 -7.20 -6.50
C SER A 289 1.81 -6.80 -5.59
N VAL A 290 2.86 -7.61 -5.58
CA VAL A 290 4.10 -7.31 -4.87
C VAL A 290 5.26 -7.32 -5.86
N TYR A 291 6.14 -6.34 -5.72
CA TYR A 291 7.35 -6.19 -6.53
C TYR A 291 8.56 -6.41 -5.63
N ASP A 292 9.30 -7.45 -5.91
CA ASP A 292 10.58 -7.73 -5.26
C ASP A 292 11.65 -6.83 -5.87
N ILE A 293 12.30 -6.01 -5.03
CA ILE A 293 13.22 -4.96 -5.47
C ILE A 293 14.53 -5.55 -6.02
N GLU A 294 15.01 -6.64 -5.42
CA GLU A 294 16.25 -7.26 -5.81
C GLU A 294 16.13 -8.03 -7.14
N SER A 295 15.13 -8.91 -7.21
CA SER A 295 14.92 -9.74 -8.42
C SER A 295 14.21 -8.99 -9.54
N LYS A 296 13.60 -7.83 -9.26
CA LYS A 296 12.73 -7.05 -10.16
C LYS A 296 11.53 -7.84 -10.69
N LYS A 297 11.01 -8.79 -9.90
CA LYS A 297 9.87 -9.63 -10.27
C LYS A 297 8.58 -9.14 -9.63
N ILE A 298 7.48 -9.25 -10.38
CA ILE A 298 6.14 -9.05 -9.84
C ILE A 298 5.50 -10.40 -9.54
N SER A 299 4.96 -10.53 -8.34
CA SER A 299 4.11 -11.63 -7.92
C SER A 299 2.71 -11.12 -7.56
N LYS A 300 1.75 -12.02 -7.52
CA LYS A 300 0.42 -11.77 -6.98
C LYS A 300 0.29 -12.49 -5.64
N ASP A 301 -0.18 -11.75 -4.65
CA ASP A 301 -0.50 -12.27 -3.34
C ASP A 301 -2.01 -12.35 -3.17
N ILE A 302 -2.50 -13.52 -2.79
CA ILE A 302 -3.89 -13.75 -2.39
C ILE A 302 -3.85 -14.14 -0.91
N LYS A 303 -4.45 -13.33 -0.04
CA LYS A 303 -4.42 -13.54 1.41
C LYS A 303 -5.83 -13.69 1.96
N ARG A 304 -6.16 -14.85 2.49
CA ARG A 304 -7.36 -15.04 3.30
C ARG A 304 -7.02 -14.69 4.75
N CYS A 305 -7.68 -13.67 5.29
CA CYS A 305 -7.50 -13.19 6.65
C CYS A 305 -8.72 -13.59 7.48
N ILE A 306 -8.51 -14.29 8.59
CA ILE A 306 -9.56 -14.79 9.48
C ILE A 306 -9.26 -14.32 10.89
N LYS A 307 -10.18 -13.57 11.50
CA LYS A 307 -10.04 -13.11 12.89
C LYS A 307 -10.36 -14.24 13.84
N ASN A 308 -9.42 -14.53 14.74
CA ASN A 308 -9.55 -15.54 15.79
C ASN A 308 -10.31 -14.99 17.00
N LYS A 309 -10.74 -15.91 17.89
CA LYS A 309 -11.46 -15.55 19.13
C LYS A 309 -10.62 -14.73 20.10
N ASP A 310 -9.30 -14.89 20.08
CA ASP A 310 -8.33 -14.14 20.91
C ASP A 310 -8.00 -12.75 20.33
N GLY A 311 -8.57 -12.40 19.18
CA GLY A 311 -8.35 -11.12 18.50
C GLY A 311 -7.17 -11.12 17.52
N SER A 312 -6.37 -12.17 17.47
CA SER A 312 -5.36 -12.37 16.43
C SER A 312 -6.00 -12.64 15.06
N PHE A 313 -5.17 -12.64 14.01
CA PHE A 313 -5.62 -13.03 12.67
C PHE A 313 -4.80 -14.21 12.16
N THR A 314 -5.48 -15.24 11.67
CA THR A 314 -4.86 -16.26 10.83
C THR A 314 -4.87 -15.77 9.39
N ILE A 315 -3.69 -15.79 8.76
CA ILE A 315 -3.50 -15.38 7.37
C ILE A 315 -3.03 -16.58 6.57
N ILE A 316 -3.79 -16.95 5.56
CA ILE A 316 -3.40 -17.96 4.58
C ILE A 316 -3.03 -17.19 3.32
N SER A 317 -1.76 -17.23 2.95
CA SER A 317 -1.22 -16.43 1.84
C SER A 317 -0.72 -17.35 0.73
N LEU A 318 -1.23 -17.15 -0.47
CA LEU A 318 -0.72 -17.74 -1.71
C LEU A 318 -0.05 -16.65 -2.54
N THR A 319 1.27 -16.77 -2.70
CA THR A 319 2.07 -15.92 -3.57
C THR A 319 2.36 -16.68 -4.86
N VAL A 320 2.05 -16.09 -5.99
CA VAL A 320 2.27 -16.69 -7.31
C VAL A 320 2.87 -15.66 -8.27
N ASN A 321 3.57 -16.16 -9.28
CA ASN A 321 3.95 -15.36 -10.43
C ASN A 321 2.71 -14.68 -11.06
N SER A 322 2.84 -13.42 -11.49
CA SER A 322 1.73 -12.61 -12.00
C SER A 322 1.00 -13.23 -13.19
N TYR A 323 1.67 -14.04 -14.00
CA TYR A 323 1.07 -14.71 -15.16
C TYR A 323 0.14 -15.88 -14.78
N ALA A 324 0.36 -16.51 -13.63
CA ALA A 324 -0.47 -17.60 -13.15
C ALA A 324 -1.70 -17.14 -12.35
N TYR A 325 -1.93 -15.84 -12.25
CA TYR A 325 -2.89 -15.27 -11.28
C TYR A 325 -4.33 -15.75 -11.46
N SER A 326 -4.85 -15.79 -12.68
CA SER A 326 -6.25 -16.21 -12.90
C SER A 326 -6.50 -17.66 -12.50
N ALA A 327 -5.52 -18.54 -12.76
CA ALA A 327 -5.57 -19.93 -12.32
C ALA A 327 -5.38 -20.03 -10.80
N ALA A 328 -4.51 -19.21 -10.21
CA ALA A 328 -4.21 -19.18 -8.78
C ALA A 328 -5.43 -18.78 -7.94
N GLN A 329 -6.23 -17.81 -8.37
CA GLN A 329 -7.42 -17.39 -7.62
C GLN A 329 -8.45 -18.52 -7.53
N ALA A 330 -8.73 -19.19 -8.65
CA ALA A 330 -9.64 -20.33 -8.66
C ALA A 330 -9.09 -21.50 -7.81
N TYR A 331 -7.78 -21.73 -7.87
CA TYR A 331 -7.13 -22.76 -7.07
C TYR A 331 -7.19 -22.43 -5.57
N PHE A 332 -6.89 -21.19 -5.20
CA PHE A 332 -6.89 -20.72 -3.80
C PHE A 332 -8.27 -20.89 -3.15
N ASN A 333 -9.35 -20.57 -3.87
CA ASN A 333 -10.70 -20.76 -3.36
C ASN A 333 -11.06 -22.24 -3.14
N GLY A 334 -10.40 -23.15 -3.81
CA GLY A 334 -10.58 -24.59 -3.65
C GLY A 334 -9.63 -25.26 -2.63
N LEU A 335 -8.88 -24.46 -1.87
CA LEU A 335 -8.01 -24.96 -0.78
C LEU A 335 -8.77 -25.19 0.53
N PHE A 336 -9.99 -24.67 0.67
CA PHE A 336 -10.78 -24.66 1.91
C PHE A 336 -12.03 -25.51 1.81
#